data_a4d474d00b1d5f6caaae107a73517d2e
#
_entry.id   a4d474d00b1d5f6caaae107a73517d2e
#
_cell.length_a   1.000
_cell.length_b   1.000
_cell.length_c   1.000
_cell.angle_alpha   90.00
_cell.angle_beta   90.00
_cell.angle_gamma   90.00
#
_symmetry.space_group_name_H-M   'P 1'
#
loop_
_entity.id
_entity.type
_entity.pdbx_description
1 polymer ?
#
loop_
_entity_poly.entity_id
_entity_poly.type
_entity_poly.pdbx_seq_one_letter_code
_entity_poly.pdbx_strand_id
1 'polypeptide(L)'
;IEAWSPRPQKYFEVCSCSNLGDAQARRLKIRVKGEDGKMYLPHTLNNTVVAPPRMLIAFLENHLQADGSVTIPEVLRPYMGGKEVLIPCKK
;
A
#
# COMPACT_ATOMS: atom_id res chain seq x y z
N ILE A 1 -3.12 -7.64 2.02
CA ILE A 1 -3.85 -6.64 2.83
C ILE A 1 -5.04 -6.14 2.05
N GLU A 2 -6.19 -6.16 2.70
CA GLU A 2 -7.45 -5.75 2.09
C GLU A 2 -8.07 -4.60 2.87
N ALA A 3 -8.79 -3.73 2.16
CA ALA A 3 -9.53 -2.63 2.76
C ALA A 3 -11.02 -2.78 2.47
N TRP A 4 -11.84 -2.34 3.42
CA TRP A 4 -13.28 -2.35 3.25
C TRP A 4 -13.73 -1.23 2.33
N SER A 5 -14.57 -1.56 1.35
CA SER A 5 -15.21 -0.58 0.48
C SER A 5 -16.71 -0.51 0.81
N PRO A 6 -17.18 0.61 1.36
CA PRO A 6 -18.60 0.73 1.74
C PRO A 6 -19.55 0.69 0.55
N ARG A 7 -19.12 1.14 -0.60
CA ARG A 7 -19.96 1.24 -1.79
C ARG A 7 -20.43 -0.12 -2.30
N PRO A 8 -19.52 -1.04 -2.71
CA PRO A 8 -19.91 -2.40 -3.05
C PRO A 8 -20.07 -3.32 -1.83
N GLN A 9 -19.81 -2.84 -0.61
CA GLN A 9 -19.89 -3.60 0.64
C GLN A 9 -19.05 -4.87 0.59
N LYS A 10 -17.78 -4.72 0.24
CA LYS A 10 -16.82 -5.82 0.19
C LYS A 10 -15.41 -5.34 0.45
N TYR A 11 -14.55 -6.29 0.78
CA TYR A 11 -13.11 -6.03 0.87
C TYR A 11 -12.47 -6.11 -0.51
N PHE A 12 -11.45 -5.32 -0.72
CA PHE A 12 -10.63 -5.40 -1.93
C PHE A 12 -9.15 -5.24 -1.59
N GLU A 13 -8.31 -5.79 -2.44
CA GLU A 13 -6.87 -5.81 -2.20
C GLU A 13 -6.24 -4.44 -2.44
N VAL A 14 -5.51 -3.93 -1.44
CA VAL A 14 -4.77 -2.66 -1.54
C VAL A 14 -3.27 -2.89 -1.62
N CYS A 15 -2.78 -4.04 -1.20
CA CYS A 15 -1.41 -4.47 -1.43
C CYS A 15 -1.29 -5.98 -1.27
N SER A 16 -0.28 -6.56 -1.91
CA SER A 16 -0.01 -7.99 -1.81
C SER A 16 1.46 -8.24 -1.50
N CYS A 17 1.73 -9.37 -0.86
CA CYS A 17 3.09 -9.84 -0.64
C CYS A 17 3.23 -11.22 -1.29
N SER A 18 4.21 -11.35 -2.16
CA SER A 18 4.46 -12.60 -2.88
C SER A 18 5.82 -13.16 -2.55
N ASN A 19 5.88 -14.47 -2.31
CA ASN A 19 7.14 -15.19 -2.21
C ASN A 19 7.52 -15.63 -3.62
N LEU A 20 8.59 -15.04 -4.16
CA LEU A 20 9.04 -15.26 -5.54
C LEU A 20 9.99 -16.45 -5.66
N GLY A 21 10.24 -17.17 -4.56
CA GLY A 21 11.24 -18.25 -4.56
C GLY A 21 12.59 -17.68 -4.95
N ASP A 22 13.34 -18.40 -5.78
CA ASP A 22 14.65 -17.96 -6.23
C ASP A 22 14.64 -17.26 -7.61
N ALA A 23 13.46 -17.08 -8.20
CA ALA A 23 13.34 -16.55 -9.56
C ALA A 23 13.92 -15.13 -9.70
N GLN A 24 13.59 -14.25 -8.76
CA GLN A 24 14.08 -12.88 -8.77
C GLN A 24 15.59 -12.81 -8.52
N ALA A 25 16.08 -13.58 -7.55
CA ALA A 25 17.50 -13.64 -7.25
C ALA A 25 18.30 -14.15 -8.45
N ARG A 26 17.75 -15.14 -9.14
CA ARG A 26 18.38 -15.71 -10.34
C ARG A 26 18.49 -14.69 -11.46
N ARG A 27 17.43 -13.95 -11.72
CA ARG A 27 17.40 -12.92 -12.77
C ARG A 27 18.28 -11.72 -12.45
N LEU A 28 18.30 -11.29 -11.19
CA LEU A 28 19.08 -10.13 -10.76
C LEU A 28 20.51 -10.50 -10.35
N LYS A 29 20.84 -11.79 -10.40
CA LYS A 29 22.17 -12.31 -10.01
C LYS A 29 22.50 -12.02 -8.54
N ILE A 30 21.51 -12.07 -7.67
CA ILE A 30 21.70 -11.91 -6.24
C ILE A 30 22.19 -13.22 -5.65
N ARG A 31 23.23 -13.14 -4.84
CA ARG A 31 23.82 -14.29 -4.17
C ARG A 31 23.99 -14.00 -2.68
N VAL A 32 23.82 -15.03 -1.88
CA VAL A 32 24.10 -14.95 -0.45
C VAL A 32 25.29 -15.84 -0.13
N LYS A 33 26.25 -15.32 0.63
CA LYS A 33 27.36 -16.10 1.15
C LYS A 33 26.96 -16.68 2.50
N GLY A 34 26.82 -18.00 2.56
CA GLY A 34 26.47 -18.68 3.79
C GLY A 34 27.64 -18.74 4.78
N GLU A 35 27.35 -19.17 5.99
CA GLU A 35 28.36 -19.32 7.04
C GLU A 35 29.45 -20.32 6.67
N ASP A 36 29.08 -21.31 5.84
CA ASP A 36 30.02 -22.33 5.32
C ASP A 36 30.87 -21.81 4.16
N GLY A 37 30.73 -20.54 3.79
CA GLY A 37 31.46 -19.93 2.68
C GLY A 37 30.89 -20.21 1.30
N LYS A 38 29.82 -21.02 1.20
CA LYS A 38 29.20 -21.34 -0.08
C LYS A 38 28.20 -20.26 -0.48
N MET A 39 28.11 -19.99 -1.77
CA MET A 39 27.15 -19.04 -2.33
C MET A 39 25.87 -19.77 -2.70
N TYR A 40 24.73 -19.13 -2.43
CA TYR A 40 23.43 -19.68 -2.81
C TYR A 40 22.49 -18.57 -3.26
N LEU A 41 21.42 -18.98 -3.97
CA LEU A 41 20.37 -18.06 -4.41
C LEU A 41 19.33 -17.94 -3.29
N PRO A 42 19.07 -16.73 -2.78
CA PRO A 42 18.04 -16.55 -1.76
C PRO A 42 16.66 -16.59 -2.37
N HIS A 43 15.68 -16.90 -1.53
CA HIS A 43 14.27 -16.63 -1.84
C HIS A 43 13.98 -15.18 -1.48
N THR A 44 13.15 -14.53 -2.26
CA THR A 44 12.81 -13.12 -2.03
C THR A 44 11.32 -12.95 -1.84
N LEU A 45 10.96 -11.95 -1.06
CA LEU A 45 9.58 -11.50 -0.91
C LEU A 45 9.43 -10.20 -1.66
N ASN A 46 8.30 -10.05 -2.33
CA ASN A 46 7.95 -8.81 -3.00
C ASN A 46 6.65 -8.29 -2.44
N ASN A 47 6.62 -7.03 -2.10
CA ASN A 47 5.42 -6.39 -1.58
C ASN A 47 5.39 -4.94 -2.01
N THR A 48 4.22 -4.51 -2.47
CA THR A 48 3.93 -3.09 -2.64
C THR A 48 3.42 -2.59 -1.30
N VAL A 49 4.16 -1.70 -0.65
CA VAL A 49 3.78 -1.16 0.66
C VAL A 49 2.37 -0.58 0.59
N VAL A 50 2.12 0.21 -0.44
CA VAL A 50 0.81 0.79 -0.74
C VAL A 50 0.65 0.81 -2.25
N ALA A 51 -0.49 0.32 -2.74
CA ALA A 51 -0.90 0.55 -4.14
C ALA A 51 -1.66 1.87 -4.16
N PRO A 52 -1.05 3.01 -4.59
CA PRO A 52 -1.65 4.32 -4.41
C PRO A 52 -3.06 4.47 -4.97
N PRO A 53 -3.38 4.05 -6.20
CA PRO A 53 -4.75 4.19 -6.70
C PRO A 53 -5.78 3.43 -5.87
N ARG A 54 -5.48 2.19 -5.50
CA ARG A 54 -6.41 1.36 -4.70
C ARG A 54 -6.56 1.89 -3.29
N MET A 55 -5.46 2.28 -2.67
CA MET A 55 -5.49 2.85 -1.32
C MET A 55 -6.23 4.18 -1.29
N LEU A 56 -6.08 4.99 -2.34
CA LEU A 56 -6.80 6.25 -2.46
C LEU A 56 -8.30 6.03 -2.51
N ILE A 57 -8.77 5.03 -3.26
CA ILE A 57 -10.19 4.68 -3.30
C ILE A 57 -10.69 4.33 -1.90
N ALA A 58 -9.98 3.45 -1.19
CA ALA A 58 -10.35 3.04 0.16
C ALA A 58 -10.37 4.23 1.11
N PHE A 59 -9.36 5.08 1.03
CA PHE A 59 -9.24 6.25 1.88
C PHE A 59 -10.41 7.22 1.67
N LEU A 60 -10.69 7.58 0.41
CA LEU A 60 -11.75 8.51 0.11
C LEU A 60 -13.12 7.97 0.51
N GLU A 61 -13.40 6.70 0.20
CA GLU A 61 -14.69 6.09 0.53
C GLU A 61 -14.93 6.01 2.04
N ASN A 62 -13.89 5.70 2.83
CA ASN A 62 -14.05 5.51 4.27
C ASN A 62 -14.03 6.80 5.08
N HIS A 63 -13.56 7.89 4.49
CA HIS A 63 -13.47 9.18 5.19
C HIS A 63 -14.39 10.26 4.61
N LEU A 64 -15.20 9.90 3.62
CA LEU A 64 -16.14 10.83 2.99
C LEU A 64 -17.25 11.20 3.96
N GLN A 65 -17.54 12.50 4.04
CA GLN A 65 -18.61 13.05 4.88
C GLN A 65 -19.85 13.35 4.03
N ALA A 66 -20.97 13.58 4.72
CA ALA A 66 -22.25 13.83 4.05
C ALA A 66 -22.25 15.10 3.19
N ASP A 67 -21.41 16.09 3.52
CA ASP A 67 -21.28 17.35 2.77
C ASP A 67 -20.31 17.24 1.58
N GLY A 68 -19.78 16.06 1.31
CA GLY A 68 -18.82 15.84 0.24
C GLY A 68 -17.38 16.09 0.63
N SER A 69 -17.11 16.54 1.84
CA SER A 69 -15.75 16.69 2.33
C SER A 69 -15.14 15.34 2.74
N VAL A 70 -13.81 15.27 2.82
CA VAL A 70 -13.11 14.07 3.26
C VAL A 70 -12.27 14.42 4.48
N THR A 71 -12.50 13.72 5.58
CA THR A 71 -11.74 13.92 6.82
C THR A 71 -10.35 13.35 6.67
N ILE A 72 -9.33 14.13 7.02
CA ILE A 72 -7.94 13.67 7.01
C ILE A 72 -7.62 13.08 8.38
N PRO A 73 -7.17 11.81 8.46
CA PRO A 73 -6.75 11.23 9.74
C PRO A 73 -5.68 12.09 10.42
N GLU A 74 -5.76 12.19 11.72
CA GLU A 74 -4.85 13.03 12.51
C GLU A 74 -3.38 12.76 12.22
N VAL A 75 -3.02 11.48 12.06
CA VAL A 75 -1.63 11.07 11.80
C VAL A 75 -1.10 11.58 10.45
N LEU A 76 -1.96 11.91 9.50
CA LEU A 76 -1.57 12.41 8.19
C LEU A 76 -1.57 13.93 8.09
N ARG A 77 -2.17 14.62 9.04
CA ARG A 77 -2.32 16.10 9.00
C ARG A 77 -0.98 16.83 8.88
N PRO A 78 0.09 16.43 9.59
CA PRO A 78 1.39 17.09 9.44
C PRO A 78 1.94 17.04 8.01
N TYR A 79 1.64 15.96 7.27
CA TYR A 79 2.09 15.79 5.88
C TYR A 79 1.22 16.55 4.90
N MET A 80 0.06 17.02 5.33
CA MET A 80 -0.91 17.76 4.51
C MET A 80 -0.92 19.25 4.86
N GLY A 81 0.18 19.77 5.45
CA GLY A 81 0.23 21.18 5.84
C GLY A 81 -0.70 21.52 7.00
N GLY A 82 -1.05 20.55 7.83
CA GLY A 82 -1.94 20.75 8.96
C GLY A 82 -3.43 20.76 8.61
N LYS A 83 -3.79 20.47 7.38
CA LYS A 83 -5.22 20.42 6.98
C LYS A 83 -5.93 19.28 7.68
N GLU A 84 -7.13 19.56 8.15
CA GLU A 84 -7.98 18.57 8.82
C GLU A 84 -8.99 17.93 7.87
N VAL A 85 -9.34 18.63 6.79
CA VAL A 85 -10.41 18.23 5.87
C VAL A 85 -10.06 18.64 4.45
N LEU A 86 -10.38 17.75 3.48
CA LEU A 86 -10.36 18.09 2.07
C LEU A 86 -11.76 18.56 1.66
N ILE A 87 -11.83 19.76 1.11
CA ILE A 87 -13.10 20.37 0.71
C ILE A 87 -13.25 20.26 -0.80
N PRO A 88 -14.42 19.85 -1.33
CA PRO A 88 -14.64 19.80 -2.77
C PRO A 88 -14.43 21.15 -3.44
N CYS A 89 -13.77 21.14 -4.59
CA CYS A 89 -13.65 22.35 -5.39
C CYS A 89 -14.99 22.68 -6.02
N LYS A 90 -15.44 23.90 -5.82
CA LYS A 90 -16.63 24.42 -6.54
C LYS A 90 -16.18 24.89 -7.92
N LYS A 91 -16.80 24.34 -8.93
CA LYS A 91 -16.66 24.85 -10.31
C LYS A 91 -17.79 25.79 -10.62
#